data_dd3f6970278ee32006dbc98628698a5b
#
_entry.id   dd3f6970278ee32006dbc98628698a5b
#
_cell.length_a   1.000
_cell.length_b   1.000
_cell.length_c   1.000
_cell.angle_alpha   90.00
_cell.angle_beta   90.00
_cell.angle_gamma   90.00
#
_symmetry.space_group_name_H-M   'P 1'
#
loop_
_entity.id
_entity.type
_entity.pdbx_description
1 polymer ?
#
loop_
_entity_poly.entity_id
_entity_poly.type
_entity_poly.pdbx_seq_one_letter_code
_entity_poly.pdbx_strand_id
1 'polypeptide(L)'
;VSQETVFVLSGSSASITEAYSAIKKLSHAFARRHFRILVNKVRSAGDGRSIFDNIAQVAAQRGIARLEYVGSVPLDEAMRQSGQLCRPVVCHAPECAAAQAFRDIAAGMSYWPRSDAEAGGVEHFMQQLLHLSQRIPSTIPRV
;
A
#
# COMPACT_ATOMS: atom_id res chain seq x y z
N VAL A 1 -2.95 6.38 11.56
CA VAL A 1 -2.25 5.17 11.05
C VAL A 1 -3.13 4.52 10.01
N SER A 2 -2.59 4.27 8.80
CA SER A 2 -3.35 3.62 7.73
C SER A 2 -3.69 2.18 8.11
N GLN A 3 -4.93 1.77 7.89
CA GLN A 3 -5.38 0.39 8.14
C GLN A 3 -4.86 -0.57 7.07
N GLU A 4 -4.80 -0.10 5.83
CA GLU A 4 -4.33 -0.84 4.66
C GLU A 4 -3.15 -0.12 4.02
N THR A 5 -2.16 -0.87 3.54
CA THR A 5 -1.00 -0.32 2.85
C THR A 5 -0.86 -0.99 1.50
N VAL A 6 -0.88 -0.18 0.45
CA VAL A 6 -0.67 -0.62 -0.93
C VAL A 6 0.68 -0.08 -1.40
N PHE A 7 1.54 -0.98 -1.86
CA PHE A 7 2.75 -0.61 -2.58
C PHE A 7 2.50 -0.64 -4.07
N VAL A 8 2.88 0.42 -4.75
CA VAL A 8 2.87 0.51 -6.20
C VAL A 8 4.29 0.35 -6.70
N LEU A 9 4.54 -0.66 -7.51
CA LEU A 9 5.85 -0.92 -8.09
C LEU A 9 5.76 -1.19 -9.58
N SER A 10 6.85 -1.06 -10.28
CA SER A 10 6.99 -1.42 -11.71
C SER A 10 7.95 -2.60 -11.88
N GLY A 11 8.04 -3.14 -13.09
CA GLY A 11 8.91 -4.28 -13.40
C GLY A 11 10.40 -3.96 -13.43
N SER A 12 10.84 -2.72 -13.17
CA SER A 12 12.26 -2.41 -13.10
C SER A 12 12.90 -2.97 -11.82
N SER A 13 14.14 -3.43 -11.92
CA SER A 13 14.88 -3.96 -10.78
C SER A 13 15.01 -2.96 -9.63
N ALA A 14 15.21 -1.68 -9.96
CA ALA A 14 15.27 -0.60 -8.97
C ALA A 14 13.94 -0.47 -8.20
N SER A 15 12.81 -0.43 -8.90
CA SER A 15 11.48 -0.32 -8.29
C SER A 15 11.17 -1.51 -7.37
N ILE A 16 11.49 -2.72 -7.81
CA ILE A 16 11.30 -3.94 -7.01
C ILE A 16 12.16 -3.92 -5.75
N THR A 17 13.43 -3.51 -5.87
CA THR A 17 14.36 -3.42 -4.74
C THR A 17 13.92 -2.37 -3.72
N GLU A 18 13.48 -1.20 -4.19
CA GLU A 18 12.98 -0.13 -3.32
C GLU A 18 11.71 -0.55 -2.58
N ALA A 19 10.75 -1.16 -3.29
CA ALA A 19 9.52 -1.68 -2.69
C ALA A 19 9.82 -2.73 -1.62
N TYR A 20 10.69 -3.69 -1.93
CA TYR A 20 11.11 -4.71 -0.98
C TYR A 20 11.77 -4.12 0.27
N SER A 21 12.66 -3.14 0.09
CA SER A 21 13.32 -2.45 1.21
C SER A 21 12.33 -1.69 2.08
N ALA A 22 11.35 -1.03 1.48
CA ALA A 22 10.30 -0.33 2.20
C ALA A 22 9.39 -1.29 2.99
N ILE A 23 8.97 -2.40 2.37
CA ILE A 23 8.18 -3.46 3.02
C ILE A 23 8.94 -4.02 4.24
N LYS A 24 10.23 -4.32 4.07
CA LYS A 24 11.08 -4.81 5.15
C LYS A 24 11.15 -3.81 6.32
N LYS A 25 11.40 -2.54 6.03
CA LYS A 25 11.46 -1.48 7.05
C LYS A 25 10.15 -1.34 7.81
N LEU A 26 9.02 -1.30 7.09
CA LEU A 26 7.70 -1.16 7.72
C LEU A 26 7.31 -2.41 8.52
N SER A 27 7.65 -3.60 8.02
CA SER A 27 7.40 -4.84 8.75
C SER A 27 8.14 -4.87 10.08
N HIS A 28 9.40 -4.44 10.12
CA HIS A 28 10.20 -4.39 11.34
C HIS A 28 9.75 -3.25 12.28
N ALA A 29 9.51 -2.04 11.74
CA ALA A 29 9.21 -0.87 12.56
C ALA A 29 7.84 -0.92 13.21
N PHE A 30 6.84 -1.51 12.54
CA PHE A 30 5.44 -1.46 12.97
C PHE A 30 4.81 -2.84 13.21
N ALA A 31 5.60 -3.91 13.18
CA ALA A 31 5.15 -5.30 13.27
C ALA A 31 4.02 -5.65 12.26
N ARG A 32 3.93 -4.89 11.17
CA ARG A 32 2.94 -5.09 10.12
C ARG A 32 3.46 -6.15 9.15
N ARG A 33 2.69 -7.21 8.94
CA ARG A 33 3.11 -8.36 8.13
C ARG A 33 2.23 -8.62 6.91
N HIS A 34 1.28 -7.74 6.64
CA HIS A 34 0.39 -7.85 5.48
C HIS A 34 0.41 -6.56 4.68
N PHE A 35 0.71 -6.67 3.39
CA PHE A 35 0.76 -5.56 2.45
C PHE A 35 0.13 -5.97 1.12
N ARG A 36 -0.42 -5.01 0.41
CA ARG A 36 -1.00 -5.18 -0.91
C ARG A 36 -0.06 -4.61 -1.97
N ILE A 37 0.01 -5.29 -3.11
CA ILE A 37 0.91 -4.92 -4.22
C ILE A 37 0.11 -4.64 -5.46
N LEU A 38 0.33 -3.47 -6.04
CA LEU A 38 -0.13 -3.08 -7.36
C LEU A 38 1.08 -2.97 -8.28
N VAL A 39 1.05 -3.63 -9.43
CA VAL A 39 2.13 -3.58 -10.41
C VAL A 39 1.76 -2.63 -11.55
N ASN A 40 2.53 -1.55 -11.69
CA ASN A 40 2.28 -0.50 -12.67
C ASN A 40 3.18 -0.65 -13.90
N LYS A 41 2.77 -0.08 -15.02
CA LYS A 41 3.51 -0.05 -16.29
C LYS A 41 3.85 -1.44 -16.83
N VAL A 42 2.92 -2.38 -16.73
CA VAL A 42 3.11 -3.74 -17.25
C VAL A 42 2.83 -3.82 -18.74
N ARG A 43 3.48 -4.75 -19.41
CA ARG A 43 3.24 -5.02 -20.83
C ARG A 43 2.02 -5.91 -21.06
N SER A 44 1.74 -6.79 -20.10
CA SER A 44 0.56 -7.66 -20.09
C SER A 44 0.13 -7.98 -18.66
N ALA A 45 -1.07 -8.50 -18.49
CA ALA A 45 -1.55 -8.96 -17.18
C ALA A 45 -0.68 -10.11 -16.61
N GLY A 46 -0.21 -11.00 -17.47
CA GLY A 46 0.70 -12.09 -17.08
C GLY A 46 2.06 -11.59 -16.60
N ASP A 47 2.58 -10.53 -17.21
CA ASP A 47 3.82 -9.87 -16.78
C ASP A 47 3.68 -9.29 -15.36
N GLY A 48 2.57 -8.58 -15.09
CA GLY A 48 2.26 -8.07 -13.77
C GLY A 48 2.17 -9.16 -12.70
N ARG A 49 1.56 -10.27 -13.03
CA ARG A 49 1.46 -11.42 -12.12
C ARG A 49 2.82 -12.04 -11.83
N SER A 50 3.65 -12.22 -12.85
CA SER A 50 5.00 -12.78 -12.68
C SER A 50 5.89 -11.89 -11.80
N ILE A 51 5.81 -10.56 -11.96
CA ILE A 51 6.54 -9.60 -11.13
C ILE A 51 6.07 -9.71 -9.67
N PHE A 52 4.76 -9.78 -9.44
CA PHE A 52 4.22 -9.99 -8.10
C PHE A 52 4.68 -11.31 -7.48
N ASP A 53 4.58 -12.42 -8.20
CA ASP A 53 4.94 -13.74 -7.68
C ASP A 53 6.42 -13.78 -7.26
N ASN A 54 7.30 -13.13 -7.99
CA ASN A 54 8.73 -13.03 -7.64
C ASN A 54 8.96 -12.31 -6.32
N ILE A 55 8.38 -11.13 -6.13
CA ILE A 55 8.56 -10.37 -4.88
C ILE A 55 7.86 -11.05 -3.70
N ALA A 56 6.70 -11.65 -3.92
CA ALA A 56 5.94 -12.36 -2.89
C ALA A 56 6.70 -13.61 -2.40
N GLN A 57 7.29 -14.36 -3.32
CA GLN A 57 8.11 -15.53 -2.98
C GLN A 57 9.30 -15.14 -2.12
N VAL A 58 10.04 -14.10 -2.48
CA VAL A 58 11.21 -13.63 -1.70
C VAL A 58 10.79 -13.15 -0.31
N ALA A 59 9.70 -12.39 -0.21
CA ALA A 59 9.20 -11.90 1.06
C ALA A 59 8.74 -13.05 1.98
N ALA A 60 8.08 -14.07 1.43
CA ALA A 60 7.62 -15.24 2.17
C ALA A 60 8.79 -16.12 2.62
N GLN A 61 9.76 -16.42 1.74
CA GLN A 61 10.94 -17.23 2.08
C GLN A 61 11.77 -16.62 3.21
N ARG A 62 11.80 -15.30 3.30
CA ARG A 62 12.53 -14.57 4.34
C ARG A 62 11.67 -14.26 5.58
N GLY A 63 10.41 -14.67 5.61
CA GLY A 63 9.51 -14.43 6.72
C GLY A 63 9.25 -12.95 7.01
N ILE A 64 9.37 -12.06 5.99
CA ILE A 64 9.28 -10.61 6.16
C ILE A 64 7.83 -10.18 6.22
N ALA A 65 7.03 -10.59 5.22
CA ALA A 65 5.64 -10.21 5.09
C ALA A 65 4.87 -11.15 4.17
N ARG A 66 3.55 -11.15 4.31
CA ARG A 66 2.61 -11.73 3.38
C ARG A 66 2.15 -10.65 2.41
N LEU A 67 2.34 -10.89 1.12
CA LEU A 67 1.95 -9.96 0.06
C LEU A 67 0.69 -10.47 -0.65
N GLU A 68 -0.20 -9.56 -0.98
CA GLU A 68 -1.44 -9.84 -1.71
C GLU A 68 -1.46 -9.02 -3.00
N TYR A 69 -1.79 -9.67 -4.10
CA TYR A 69 -1.87 -9.03 -5.42
C TYR A 69 -3.19 -8.29 -5.58
N VAL A 70 -3.10 -6.99 -5.83
CA VAL A 70 -4.27 -6.12 -6.07
C VAL A 70 -4.65 -6.09 -7.54
N GLY A 71 -3.66 -6.08 -8.42
CA GLY A 71 -3.83 -5.96 -9.85
C GLY A 71 -2.66 -5.27 -10.52
N SER A 72 -2.79 -5.02 -11.81
CA SER A 72 -1.79 -4.29 -12.58
C SER A 72 -2.42 -3.21 -13.45
N VAL A 73 -1.63 -2.17 -13.72
CA VAL A 73 -1.97 -1.10 -14.65
C VAL A 73 -1.06 -1.22 -15.85
N PRO A 74 -1.61 -1.34 -17.07
CA PRO A 74 -0.81 -1.49 -18.28
C PRO A 74 -0.04 -0.21 -18.60
N LEU A 75 1.08 -0.38 -19.32
CA LEU A 75 1.77 0.72 -19.97
C LEU A 75 0.85 1.29 -21.05
N ASP A 76 0.46 2.55 -20.92
CA ASP A 76 -0.56 3.19 -21.75
C ASP A 76 -0.13 4.62 -22.11
N GLU A 77 -0.15 4.94 -23.40
CA GLU A 77 0.21 6.27 -23.88
C GLU A 77 -0.78 7.34 -23.38
N ALA A 78 -2.06 7.02 -23.27
CA ALA A 78 -3.05 7.92 -22.69
C ALA A 78 -2.74 8.30 -21.24
N MET A 79 -2.18 7.35 -20.47
CA MET A 79 -1.71 7.59 -19.11
C MET A 79 -0.54 8.57 -19.09
N ARG A 80 0.40 8.46 -20.04
CA ARG A 80 1.53 9.37 -20.17
C ARG A 80 1.06 10.80 -20.52
N GLN A 81 0.15 10.91 -21.50
CA GLN A 81 -0.44 12.20 -21.91
C GLN A 81 -1.24 12.85 -20.77
N SER A 82 -2.00 12.07 -20.03
CA SER A 82 -2.76 12.53 -18.85
C SER A 82 -1.82 13.14 -17.81
N GLY A 83 -0.67 12.52 -17.55
CA GLY A 83 0.35 13.03 -16.65
C GLY A 83 0.91 14.36 -17.11
N GLN A 84 1.17 14.54 -18.42
CA GLN A 84 1.64 15.81 -18.99
C GLN A 84 0.60 16.93 -18.88
N LEU A 85 -0.67 16.59 -18.96
CA LEU A 85 -1.78 17.54 -18.84
C LEU A 85 -2.23 17.77 -17.40
N CYS A 86 -1.58 17.11 -16.42
CA CYS A 86 -1.97 17.14 -15.01
C CYS A 86 -3.45 16.77 -14.80
N ARG A 87 -3.95 15.82 -15.57
CA ARG A 87 -5.33 15.33 -15.47
C ARG A 87 -5.35 13.84 -15.16
N PRO A 88 -6.22 13.35 -14.26
CA PRO A 88 -6.40 11.91 -14.03
C PRO A 88 -6.80 11.20 -15.33
N VAL A 89 -6.16 10.06 -15.62
CA VAL A 89 -6.43 9.30 -16.85
C VAL A 89 -7.90 8.86 -16.96
N VAL A 90 -8.52 8.55 -15.85
CA VAL A 90 -9.95 8.17 -15.81
C VAL A 90 -10.90 9.29 -16.26
N CYS A 91 -10.44 10.55 -16.18
CA CYS A 91 -11.18 11.71 -16.66
C CYS A 91 -10.75 12.11 -18.09
N HIS A 92 -9.44 11.97 -18.41
CA HIS A 92 -8.88 12.39 -19.70
C HIS A 92 -9.19 11.40 -20.81
N ALA A 93 -9.02 10.12 -20.55
CA ALA A 93 -9.22 9.03 -21.50
C ALA A 93 -9.94 7.84 -20.82
N PRO A 94 -11.24 7.97 -20.51
CA PRO A 94 -11.96 6.98 -19.72
C PRO A 94 -12.04 5.59 -20.37
N GLU A 95 -11.92 5.53 -21.69
CA GLU A 95 -11.98 4.27 -22.45
C GLU A 95 -10.62 3.57 -22.62
N CYS A 96 -9.52 4.17 -22.16
CA CYS A 96 -8.22 3.55 -22.31
C CYS A 96 -8.01 2.39 -21.33
N ALA A 97 -7.05 1.51 -21.67
CA ALA A 97 -6.76 0.30 -20.87
C ALA A 97 -6.33 0.63 -19.44
N ALA A 98 -5.55 1.70 -19.23
CA ALA A 98 -5.14 2.12 -17.89
C ALA A 98 -6.34 2.61 -17.06
N ALA A 99 -7.26 3.38 -17.65
CA ALA A 99 -8.47 3.83 -16.96
C ALA A 99 -9.37 2.67 -16.56
N GLN A 100 -9.51 1.67 -17.43
CA GLN A 100 -10.26 0.45 -17.10
C GLN A 100 -9.60 -0.32 -15.94
N ALA A 101 -8.27 -0.48 -15.98
CA ALA A 101 -7.53 -1.14 -14.90
C ALA A 101 -7.75 -0.45 -13.54
N PHE A 102 -7.71 0.88 -13.49
CA PHE A 102 -8.01 1.62 -12.25
C PHE A 102 -9.43 1.41 -11.75
N ARG A 103 -10.43 1.36 -12.64
CA ARG A 103 -11.81 1.06 -12.24
C ARG A 103 -11.95 -0.35 -11.67
N ASP A 104 -11.32 -1.33 -12.30
CA ASP A 104 -11.36 -2.73 -11.85
C ASP A 104 -10.70 -2.89 -10.48
N ILE A 105 -9.53 -2.26 -10.28
CA ILE A 105 -8.84 -2.22 -9.00
C ILE A 105 -9.72 -1.55 -7.93
N ALA A 106 -10.29 -0.40 -8.22
CA ALA A 106 -11.16 0.32 -7.29
C ALA A 106 -12.41 -0.51 -6.90
N ALA A 107 -13.03 -1.20 -7.86
CA ALA A 107 -14.12 -2.12 -7.59
C ALA A 107 -13.69 -3.26 -6.66
N GLY A 108 -12.52 -3.84 -6.87
CA GLY A 108 -11.95 -4.86 -6.00
C GLY A 108 -11.66 -4.37 -4.58
N MET A 109 -11.24 -3.11 -4.42
CA MET A 109 -10.97 -2.51 -3.11
C MET A 109 -12.22 -2.41 -2.23
N SER A 110 -13.41 -2.31 -2.81
CA SER A 110 -14.66 -2.26 -2.04
C SER A 110 -14.96 -3.57 -1.30
N TYR A 111 -14.37 -4.68 -1.71
CA TYR A 111 -14.47 -5.99 -1.06
C TYR A 111 -13.36 -6.27 -0.05
N TRP A 112 -12.41 -5.36 0.15
CA TRP A 112 -11.38 -5.56 1.17
C TRP A 112 -12.01 -5.56 2.55
N PRO A 113 -11.56 -6.46 3.46
CA PRO A 113 -12.02 -6.45 4.83
C PRO A 113 -11.76 -5.06 5.42
N ARG A 114 -12.82 -4.40 5.83
CA ARG A 114 -12.68 -3.23 6.70
C ARG A 114 -12.31 -3.81 8.04
N SER A 115 -11.12 -3.54 8.53
CA SER A 115 -10.82 -3.78 9.92
C SER A 115 -11.81 -2.92 10.70
N ASP A 116 -12.69 -3.59 11.46
CA ASP A 116 -13.63 -2.92 12.35
C ASP A 116 -12.83 -1.88 13.15
N ALA A 117 -13.29 -0.64 13.13
CA ALA A 117 -12.56 0.58 13.37
C ALA A 117 -11.97 0.77 14.79
N GLU A 118 -11.73 -0.30 15.54
CA GLU A 118 -11.30 -0.18 16.93
C GLU A 118 -9.78 -0.06 17.12
N ALA A 119 -8.95 -0.38 16.13
CA ALA A 119 -7.51 -0.40 16.36
C ALA A 119 -6.75 0.87 15.92
N GLY A 120 -7.40 1.89 15.40
CA GLY A 120 -6.71 3.07 14.86
C GLY A 120 -7.48 4.38 14.90
N GLY A 121 -8.61 4.43 15.57
CA GLY A 121 -9.44 5.65 15.71
C GLY A 121 -8.86 6.65 16.71
N VAL A 122 -9.41 7.85 16.68
CA VAL A 122 -9.13 8.93 17.67
C VAL A 122 -9.26 8.41 19.10
N GLU A 123 -10.17 7.48 19.36
CA GLU A 123 -10.38 6.84 20.66
C GLU A 123 -9.17 6.04 21.14
N HIS A 124 -8.53 5.25 20.25
CA HIS A 124 -7.32 4.52 20.62
C HIS A 124 -6.14 5.47 20.89
N PHE A 125 -6.01 6.52 20.09
CA PHE A 125 -5.04 7.59 20.34
C PHE A 125 -5.29 8.30 21.67
N MET A 126 -6.54 8.63 21.99
CA MET A 126 -6.92 9.24 23.26
C MET A 126 -6.67 8.30 24.44
N GLN A 127 -6.95 7.01 24.31
CA GLN A 127 -6.63 6.03 25.35
C GLN A 127 -5.14 5.89 25.59
N GLN A 128 -4.31 5.92 24.54
CA GLN A 128 -2.84 5.92 24.68
C GLN A 128 -2.35 7.20 25.38
N LEU A 129 -2.90 8.36 25.05
CA LEU A 129 -2.56 9.61 25.73
C LEU A 129 -2.95 9.58 27.22
N LEU A 130 -4.12 9.07 27.55
CA LEU A 130 -4.56 8.91 28.94
C LEU A 130 -3.65 7.95 29.72
N HIS A 131 -3.24 6.85 29.09
CA HIS A 131 -2.31 5.89 29.72
C HIS A 131 -0.91 6.47 29.96
N LEU A 132 -0.43 7.30 29.05
CA LEU A 132 0.84 8.02 29.21
C LEU A 132 0.74 9.10 30.29
N SER A 133 -0.38 9.83 30.40
CA SER A 133 -0.58 10.86 31.42
C SER A 133 -0.66 10.27 32.84
N GLN A 134 -1.15 9.04 32.98
CA GLN A 134 -1.21 8.34 34.28
C GLN A 134 0.16 7.81 34.74
N ARG A 135 1.17 7.76 33.88
CA ARG A 135 2.53 7.31 34.18
C ARG A 135 3.49 8.43 34.59
N ILE A 136 3.03 9.68 34.64
CA ILE A 136 3.85 10.78 35.17
C ILE A 136 3.70 10.77 36.70
N PRO A 137 4.72 10.38 37.47
CA PRO A 137 4.64 10.48 38.90
C PRO A 137 4.58 11.96 39.26
N SER A 138 3.57 12.34 40.01
CA SER A 138 3.42 13.68 40.57
C SER A 138 4.51 13.86 41.66
N THR A 139 5.71 14.15 41.24
CA THR A 139 6.76 14.61 42.15
C THR A 139 6.74 16.13 42.14
N ILE A 140 5.80 16.71 42.90
CA ILE A 140 5.91 18.11 43.34
C ILE A 140 6.59 18.02 44.71
N PRO A 141 7.83 18.51 44.88
CA PRO A 141 8.37 18.69 46.24
C PRO A 141 7.58 19.79 46.91
N ARG A 142 6.94 19.43 48.01
CA ARG A 142 6.43 20.45 48.93
C ARG A 142 7.63 21.18 49.53
N VAL A 143 7.70 22.44 49.26
CA VAL A 143 8.53 23.38 50.00
C VAL A 143 7.88 23.65 51.34
#